data_7479f501420c9363319fa5ac3a021ad1
#
_entry.id   7479f501420c9363319fa5ac3a021ad1
#
_cell.length_a   1.000
_cell.length_b   1.000
_cell.length_c   1.000
_cell.angle_alpha   90.00
_cell.angle_beta   90.00
_cell.angle_gamma   90.00
#
_symmetry.space_group_name_H-M   'P 1'
#
loop_
_entity.id
_entity.type
_entity.pdbx_description
1 polymer ?
#
loop_
_entity_poly.entity_id
_entity_poly.type
_entity_poly.pdbx_seq_one_letter_code
_entity_poly.pdbx_strand_id
1 'polypeptide(L)'
;MEFRQIQTFMQISQVKNFSKAAELLGYSQSAVTVQIRQLETELGVRLFDRTGKKVTLTPSGKEFWIHANKIIDEMYKAKDAMNEIGRASCRERVSSPV
;
A
#
# COMPACT_ATOMS: atom_id res chain seq x y z
N MET A 1 -5.35 8.12 6.88
CA MET A 1 -4.82 6.95 6.14
C MET A 1 -3.72 7.41 5.23
N GLU A 2 -2.54 6.86 5.43
CA GLU A 2 -1.39 7.28 4.63
C GLU A 2 -1.04 6.22 3.60
N PHE A 3 -0.48 6.65 2.51
CA PHE A 3 -0.09 5.74 1.43
C PHE A 3 0.86 4.66 1.94
N ARG A 4 1.77 5.03 2.84
CA ARG A 4 2.71 4.10 3.44
C ARG A 4 1.99 2.95 4.17
N GLN A 5 0.88 3.27 4.84
CA GLN A 5 0.09 2.26 5.54
C GLN A 5 -0.56 1.31 4.54
N ILE A 6 -1.01 1.84 3.41
CA ILE A 6 -1.61 1.03 2.36
C ILE A 6 -0.56 0.10 1.74
N GLN A 7 0.64 0.60 1.49
CA GLN A 7 1.72 -0.22 0.96
C GLN A 7 2.07 -1.35 1.93
N THR A 8 2.16 -1.03 3.22
CA THR A 8 2.46 -2.01 4.24
C THR A 8 1.37 -3.08 4.29
N PHE A 9 0.12 -2.66 4.23
CA PHE A 9 -1.00 -3.59 4.21
C PHE A 9 -0.91 -4.54 3.03
N MET A 10 -0.63 -4.01 1.85
CA MET A 10 -0.53 -4.84 0.64
C MET A 10 0.64 -5.83 0.73
N GLN A 11 1.77 -5.38 1.27
CA GLN A 11 2.94 -6.24 1.39
C GLN A 11 2.65 -7.40 2.34
N ILE A 12 2.01 -7.13 3.47
CA ILE A 12 1.66 -8.17 4.43
C ILE A 12 0.65 -9.14 3.80
N SER A 13 -0.30 -8.62 3.05
CA SER A 13 -1.30 -9.48 2.44
C SER A 13 -0.69 -10.42 1.40
N GLN A 14 0.38 -10.00 0.77
CA GLN A 14 1.06 -10.83 -0.22
C GLN A 14 1.93 -11.90 0.43
N VAL A 15 2.74 -11.53 1.41
CA VAL A 15 3.66 -12.49 2.02
C VAL A 15 3.07 -13.21 3.23
N LYS A 16 1.97 -12.69 3.76
CA LYS A 16 1.25 -13.30 4.89
C LYS A 16 2.13 -13.47 6.12
N ASN A 17 3.02 -12.52 6.33
CA ASN A 17 3.96 -12.57 7.43
C ASN A 17 4.43 -11.14 7.75
N PHE A 18 4.20 -10.70 8.98
CA PHE A 18 4.57 -9.34 9.38
C PHE A 18 6.08 -9.12 9.39
N SER A 19 6.82 -10.09 9.87
CA SER A 19 8.28 -9.98 9.90
C SER A 19 8.87 -9.91 8.51
N LYS A 20 8.38 -10.76 7.62
CA LYS A 20 8.87 -10.78 6.24
C LYS A 20 8.52 -9.48 5.52
N ALA A 21 7.32 -8.99 5.72
CA ALA A 21 6.90 -7.73 5.12
C ALA A 21 7.78 -6.58 5.61
N ALA A 22 8.08 -6.56 6.91
CA ALA A 22 8.92 -5.53 7.49
C ALA A 22 10.31 -5.57 6.85
N GLU A 23 10.86 -6.75 6.69
CA GLU A 23 12.15 -6.93 6.08
C GLU A 23 12.16 -6.39 4.66
N LEU A 24 11.15 -6.75 3.88
CA LEU A 24 11.06 -6.31 2.48
C LEU A 24 10.85 -4.80 2.36
N LEU A 25 10.20 -4.19 3.33
CA LEU A 25 9.95 -2.76 3.30
C LEU A 25 11.05 -1.93 3.96
N GLY A 26 11.97 -2.59 4.63
CA GLY A 26 13.05 -1.89 5.32
C GLY A 26 12.62 -1.26 6.64
N TYR A 27 11.58 -1.81 7.27
CA TYR A 27 11.08 -1.33 8.56
C TYR A 27 11.32 -2.37 9.64
N SER A 28 11.22 -1.95 10.90
CA SER A 28 11.20 -2.93 12.00
C SER A 28 9.81 -3.56 12.05
N GLN A 29 9.72 -4.74 12.61
CA GLN A 29 8.43 -5.40 12.76
C GLN A 29 7.48 -4.56 13.63
N SER A 30 7.99 -3.90 14.65
CA SER A 30 7.17 -3.05 15.49
C SER A 30 6.59 -1.90 14.70
N ALA A 31 7.37 -1.30 13.80
CA ALA A 31 6.89 -0.20 12.98
C ALA A 31 5.75 -0.65 12.09
N VAL A 32 5.89 -1.82 11.49
CA VAL A 32 4.85 -2.38 10.62
C VAL A 32 3.59 -2.65 11.42
N THR A 33 3.73 -3.21 12.62
CA THR A 33 2.60 -3.50 13.48
C THR A 33 1.86 -2.21 13.85
N VAL A 34 2.60 -1.16 14.18
CA VAL A 34 2.00 0.13 14.54
C VAL A 34 1.26 0.73 13.34
N GLN A 35 1.85 0.67 12.16
CA GLN A 35 1.21 1.19 10.96
C GLN A 35 -0.13 0.51 10.69
N ILE A 36 -0.17 -0.80 10.80
CA ILE A 36 -1.39 -1.56 10.56
C ILE A 36 -2.42 -1.27 11.65
N ARG A 37 -1.98 -1.15 12.88
CA ARG A 37 -2.88 -0.85 13.98
C ARG A 37 -3.51 0.54 13.80
N GLN A 38 -2.74 1.50 13.37
CA GLN A 38 -3.24 2.84 13.11
C GLN A 38 -4.27 2.82 11.98
N LEU A 39 -3.99 2.05 10.93
CA LEU A 39 -4.89 1.91 9.81
C LEU A 39 -6.21 1.26 10.25
N GLU A 40 -6.10 0.19 11.02
CA GLU A 40 -7.29 -0.51 11.52
C GLU A 40 -8.12 0.39 12.43
N THR A 41 -7.45 1.18 13.27
CA THR A 41 -8.14 2.10 14.16
C THR A 41 -8.89 3.17 13.37
N GLU A 42 -8.24 3.70 12.36
CA GLU A 42 -8.85 4.73 11.53
C GLU A 42 -10.07 4.19 10.76
N LEU A 43 -9.96 2.99 10.25
CA LEU A 43 -11.05 2.38 9.49
C LEU A 43 -12.13 1.78 10.38
N GLY A 44 -11.81 1.56 11.65
CA GLY A 44 -12.75 0.98 12.59
C GLY A 44 -13.01 -0.49 12.40
N VAL A 45 -12.10 -1.20 11.72
CA VAL A 45 -12.25 -2.64 11.47
C VAL A 45 -10.91 -3.32 11.58
N ARG A 46 -10.92 -4.62 11.77
CA ARG A 46 -9.71 -5.43 11.77
C ARG A 46 -9.45 -5.88 10.32
N LEU A 47 -8.25 -5.72 9.88
CA LEU A 47 -7.90 -6.10 8.51
C LEU A 47 -7.24 -7.47 8.44
N PHE A 48 -6.53 -7.84 9.50
CA PHE A 48 -5.85 -9.14 9.54
C PHE A 48 -6.30 -9.97 10.73
N ASP A 49 -6.39 -11.27 10.49
CA ASP A 49 -6.66 -12.24 11.52
C ASP A 49 -5.37 -12.98 11.78
N ARG A 50 -4.94 -12.98 13.03
CA ARG A 50 -3.70 -13.63 13.40
C ARG A 50 -3.88 -14.87 14.23
N THR A 51 -5.03 -15.49 14.11
CA THR A 51 -5.27 -16.71 14.86
C THR A 51 -4.37 -17.77 14.31
N GLY A 52 -3.63 -18.43 15.09
CA GLY A 52 -2.73 -19.47 14.66
C GLY A 52 -1.44 -18.87 14.15
N LYS A 53 -0.74 -19.60 13.30
CA LYS A 53 0.56 -19.20 12.83
C LYS A 53 0.54 -18.37 11.58
N LYS A 54 -0.59 -18.33 10.92
CA LYS A 54 -0.66 -17.60 9.66
C LYS A 54 -1.45 -16.33 9.80
N VAL A 55 -1.08 -15.33 9.04
CA VAL A 55 -1.79 -14.09 8.97
C VAL A 55 -2.71 -14.16 7.77
N THR A 56 -4.00 -13.98 7.98
CA THR A 56 -4.97 -13.99 6.89
C THR A 56 -5.79 -12.72 6.91
N LEU A 57 -6.42 -12.39 5.80
CA LEU A 57 -7.28 -11.22 5.74
C LEU A 57 -8.64 -11.53 6.35
N THR A 58 -9.16 -10.58 7.14
CA THR A 58 -10.54 -10.67 7.60
C THR A 58 -11.45 -10.35 6.41
N PRO A 59 -12.75 -10.55 6.52
CA PRO A 59 -13.67 -10.12 5.45
C PRO A 59 -13.52 -8.62 5.15
N SER A 60 -13.33 -7.79 6.19
CA SER A 60 -13.08 -6.37 6.00
C SER A 60 -11.74 -6.14 5.31
N GLY A 61 -10.74 -6.94 5.63
CA GLY A 61 -9.44 -6.86 5.00
C GLY A 61 -9.50 -7.20 3.52
N LYS A 62 -10.32 -8.18 3.15
CA LYS A 62 -10.49 -8.56 1.76
C LYS A 62 -11.15 -7.44 0.96
N GLU A 63 -12.13 -6.80 1.57
CA GLU A 63 -12.80 -5.68 0.94
C GLU A 63 -11.83 -4.51 0.78
N PHE A 64 -11.08 -4.21 1.82
CA PHE A 64 -10.10 -3.13 1.78
C PHE A 64 -9.01 -3.43 0.75
N TRP A 65 -8.62 -4.69 0.61
CA TRP A 65 -7.59 -5.09 -0.33
C TRP A 65 -7.95 -4.66 -1.76
N ILE A 66 -9.21 -4.81 -2.13
CA ILE A 66 -9.67 -4.44 -3.46
C ILE A 66 -9.41 -2.94 -3.69
N HIS A 67 -9.76 -2.12 -2.70
CA HIS A 67 -9.57 -0.68 -2.81
C HIS A 67 -8.09 -0.31 -2.75
N ALA A 68 -7.34 -0.95 -1.87
CA ALA A 68 -5.91 -0.68 -1.72
C ALA A 68 -5.17 -1.00 -3.01
N ASN A 69 -5.54 -2.10 -3.64
CA ASN A 69 -4.92 -2.51 -4.90
C ASN A 69 -5.17 -1.47 -5.98
N LYS A 70 -6.38 -0.93 -6.04
CA LYS A 70 -6.72 0.13 -7.00
C LYS A 70 -5.95 1.41 -6.73
N ILE A 71 -5.80 1.77 -5.47
CA ILE A 71 -5.06 2.97 -5.09
C ILE A 71 -3.60 2.87 -5.54
N ILE A 72 -2.98 1.74 -5.26
CA ILE A 72 -1.58 1.53 -5.62
C ILE A 72 -1.41 1.47 -7.12
N ASP A 73 -2.31 0.77 -7.79
CA ASP A 73 -2.28 0.64 -9.24
C ASP A 73 -2.40 2.01 -9.89
N GLU A 74 -3.32 2.84 -9.39
CA GLU A 74 -3.53 4.17 -9.91
C GLU A 74 -2.30 5.05 -9.69
N MET A 75 -1.61 4.86 -8.57
CA MET A 75 -0.40 5.61 -8.30
C MET A 75 0.68 5.27 -9.31
N TYR A 76 0.84 4.00 -9.63
CA TYR A 76 1.84 3.58 -10.61
C TYR A 76 1.46 4.08 -12.02
N LYS A 77 0.18 4.07 -12.33
CA LYS A 77 -0.28 4.60 -13.61
C LYS A 77 -0.02 6.10 -13.72
N ALA A 78 -0.22 6.82 -12.63
CA ALA A 78 0.05 8.25 -12.62
C ALA A 78 1.54 8.52 -12.84
N LYS A 79 2.38 7.71 -12.22
CA LYS A 79 3.81 7.84 -12.39
C LYS A 79 4.23 7.56 -13.82
N ASP A 80 3.71 6.51 -14.40
CA ASP A 80 4.03 6.14 -15.77
C ASP A 80 3.54 7.21 -16.75
N ALA A 81 2.36 7.75 -16.52
CA ALA A 81 1.82 8.80 -17.37
C ALA A 81 2.72 10.04 -17.31
N MET A 82 3.19 10.40 -16.12
CA MET A 82 4.07 11.55 -15.98
C MET A 82 5.41 11.31 -16.62
N ASN A 83 5.91 10.10 -16.55
CA ASN A 83 7.17 9.76 -17.20
C ASN A 83 7.05 9.86 -18.71
N GLU A 84 5.95 9.45 -19.27
CA GLU A 84 5.72 9.55 -20.69
C GLU A 84 5.57 10.99 -21.13
N ILE A 85 4.83 11.78 -20.39
CA ILE A 85 4.65 13.18 -20.69
C ILE A 85 5.99 13.90 -20.57
N GLY A 86 6.75 13.59 -19.53
CA GLY A 86 8.04 14.18 -19.35
C GLY A 86 8.98 13.90 -20.49
N ARG A 87 8.92 12.68 -21.01
CA ARG A 87 9.75 12.29 -22.12
C ARG A 87 9.33 13.04 -23.36
N ALA A 88 8.06 13.16 -23.61
CA ALA A 88 7.54 13.88 -24.75
C ALA A 88 7.82 15.34 -24.61
N SER A 89 7.69 15.92 -23.40
CA SER A 89 7.89 17.31 -23.25
C SER A 89 9.29 17.69 -23.29
N CYS A 90 10.18 16.79 -23.18
CA CYS A 90 11.54 17.13 -23.27
C CYS A 90 11.75 17.87 -24.48
N ARG A 91 11.01 17.67 -25.51
CA ARG A 91 11.26 18.39 -26.59
C ARG A 91 10.31 19.42 -26.72
N GLU A 92 9.18 19.38 -26.29
CA GLU A 92 8.34 20.41 -26.48
C GLU A 92 8.22 21.26 -25.42
N ARG A 93 8.54 21.14 -24.41
CA ARG A 93 8.54 21.98 -23.34
C ARG A 93 7.32 22.48 -22.99
N VAL A 94 6.54 22.15 -22.94
CA VAL A 94 5.38 22.58 -22.66
C VAL A 94 5.01 22.94 -21.51
N SER A 95 4.65 23.66 -21.22
CA SER A 95 4.33 24.18 -20.12
C SER A 95 3.23 23.60 -19.61
N SER A 96 2.97 23.14 -19.21
CA SER A 96 2.02 22.62 -18.70
C SER A 96 1.23 23.02 -17.97
N PRO A 97 0.72 23.17 -17.76
CA PRO A 97 -0.17 23.53 -17.16
C PRO A 97 -0.61 23.03 -16.18
N VAL A 98 -0.69 22.97 -15.66
CA VAL A 98 -1.26 22.55 -14.70
C VAL A 98 -1.33 22.23 -14.35
#